data_9af67d94d2d30b0ca82311cd329957ef
#
_entry.id   9af67d94d2d30b0ca82311cd329957ef
#
_cell.length_a   1.000
_cell.length_b   1.000
_cell.length_c   1.000
_cell.angle_alpha   90.00
_cell.angle_beta   90.00
_cell.angle_gamma   90.00
#
_symmetry.space_group_name_H-M   'P 1'
#
loop_
_entity.id
_entity.type
_entity.pdbx_description
1 polymer ?
#
loop_
_entity_poly.entity_id
_entity_poly.type
_entity_poly.pdbx_seq_one_letter_code
_entity_poly.pdbx_strand_id
1 'polypeptide(L)'
;MNNVLILLDNLDDWKPYYETSSVLTVSDYLKNKPVEKDRKLVINLSDDYSYNSEGYYCSLLAQTRGQKVIPDVDIINKLETGTGVRMDRSLQALCYQWIQKNNVKDDIWYLNIYFGKCREKGLERIARFIFENYPCPLLRVALNTHPRNQIESIQFLPLNRLNDEEQDFFANTLDNFCLLYTSPSPR
;
A
#
# COMPACT_ATOMS: atom_id res chain seq x y z
N MET A 1 -14.98 18.29 -4.67
CA MET A 1 -15.23 17.51 -3.42
C MET A 1 -14.25 16.36 -3.39
N ASN A 2 -13.35 16.34 -2.41
CA ASN A 2 -12.35 15.27 -2.34
C ASN A 2 -13.03 13.96 -1.92
N ASN A 3 -13.11 13.02 -2.87
CA ASN A 3 -13.69 11.69 -2.64
C ASN A 3 -12.71 10.71 -1.96
N VAL A 4 -11.65 11.22 -1.35
CA VAL A 4 -10.61 10.42 -0.68
C VAL A 4 -10.47 10.89 0.76
N LEU A 5 -10.38 9.95 1.68
CA LEU A 5 -10.09 10.14 3.09
C LEU A 5 -8.83 9.35 3.44
N ILE A 6 -7.86 10.01 4.04
CA ILE A 6 -6.59 9.40 4.46
C ILE A 6 -6.61 9.26 5.98
N LEU A 7 -6.26 8.09 6.47
CA LEU A 7 -6.16 7.78 7.90
C LEU A 7 -4.72 7.54 8.29
N LEU A 8 -4.29 8.11 9.40
CA LEU A 8 -2.95 8.03 9.97
C LEU A 8 -3.04 7.80 11.48
N ASP A 9 -2.04 7.18 12.08
CA ASP A 9 -1.95 7.08 13.53
C ASP A 9 -1.60 8.44 14.15
N ASN A 10 -0.67 9.17 13.53
CA ASN A 10 -0.26 10.51 13.97
C ASN A 10 -0.25 11.49 12.80
N LEU A 11 -0.88 12.64 12.96
CA LEU A 11 -0.88 13.70 11.94
C LEU A 11 0.51 14.31 11.71
N ASP A 12 1.41 14.22 12.68
CA ASP A 12 2.80 14.70 12.53
C ASP A 12 3.60 13.88 11.51
N ASP A 13 3.20 12.64 11.22
CA ASP A 13 3.79 11.81 10.18
C ASP A 13 3.36 12.25 8.77
N TRP A 14 2.34 13.09 8.69
CA TRP A 14 1.86 13.66 7.44
C TRP A 14 2.62 14.95 7.12
N LYS A 15 3.62 14.85 6.27
CA LYS A 15 4.21 16.07 5.70
C LYS A 15 3.18 16.70 4.76
N PRO A 16 3.00 18.04 4.77
CA PRO A 16 1.99 18.72 3.97
C PRO A 16 2.41 18.74 2.49
N TYR A 17 2.41 17.57 1.87
CA TYR A 17 2.70 17.46 0.45
C TYR A 17 1.52 17.93 -0.41
N TYR A 18 0.30 17.90 0.15
CA TYR A 18 -0.92 18.29 -0.55
C TYR A 18 -1.91 18.96 0.41
N GLU A 19 -2.60 19.99 -0.06
CA GLU A 19 -3.80 20.53 0.58
C GLU A 19 -4.95 19.51 0.50
N THR A 20 -4.77 18.35 1.08
CA THR A 20 -5.85 17.38 1.20
C THR A 20 -6.66 17.71 2.44
N SER A 21 -7.81 18.30 2.25
CA SER A 21 -8.79 18.60 3.30
C SER A 21 -9.39 17.36 3.99
N SER A 22 -8.82 16.17 3.80
CA SER A 22 -9.42 14.90 4.18
C SER A 22 -8.40 13.95 4.80
N VAL A 23 -7.66 14.43 5.81
CA VAL A 23 -6.77 13.60 6.63
C VAL A 23 -7.33 13.56 8.05
N LEU A 24 -7.47 12.37 8.62
CA LEU A 24 -7.91 12.14 10.00
C LEU A 24 -6.97 11.16 10.70
N THR A 25 -6.93 11.23 12.03
CA THR A 25 -6.34 10.13 12.80
C THR A 25 -7.25 8.90 12.76
N VAL A 26 -6.66 7.70 12.87
CA VAL A 26 -7.42 6.44 13.01
C VAL A 26 -8.38 6.53 14.20
N SER A 27 -7.92 7.08 15.32
CA SER A 27 -8.73 7.24 16.54
C SER A 27 -9.93 8.17 16.31
N ASP A 28 -9.76 9.29 15.60
CA ASP A 28 -10.86 10.22 15.30
C ASP A 28 -11.86 9.59 14.31
N TYR A 29 -11.36 8.83 13.33
CA TYR A 29 -12.24 8.13 12.40
C TYR A 29 -13.13 7.08 13.11
N LEU A 30 -12.59 6.36 14.08
CA LEU A 30 -13.34 5.36 14.86
C LEU A 30 -14.42 6.03 15.75
N LYS A 31 -14.13 7.21 16.31
CA LYS A 31 -15.06 7.96 17.17
C LYS A 31 -16.18 8.66 16.40
N ASN A 32 -15.92 9.04 15.15
CA ASN A 32 -16.87 9.82 14.37
C ASN A 32 -18.01 8.94 13.87
N LYS A 33 -19.24 9.43 14.07
CA LYS A 33 -20.44 8.83 13.48
C LYS A 33 -20.40 9.02 11.96
N PRO A 34 -20.80 8.01 11.17
CA PRO A 34 -20.83 8.16 9.72
C PRO A 34 -21.77 9.29 9.33
N VAL A 35 -21.30 10.17 8.46
CA VAL A 35 -22.19 11.05 7.69
C VAL A 35 -22.86 10.14 6.66
N GLU A 36 -24.19 10.14 6.61
CA GLU A 36 -24.95 9.27 5.71
C GLU A 36 -24.41 9.31 4.28
N LYS A 37 -24.11 8.13 3.71
CA LYS A 37 -23.72 7.89 2.31
C LYS A 37 -22.43 8.59 1.82
N ASP A 38 -21.43 8.71 2.66
CA ASP A 38 -20.12 9.19 2.23
C ASP A 38 -19.38 8.08 1.43
N ARG A 39 -19.46 8.16 0.09
CA ARG A 39 -18.82 7.21 -0.84
C ARG A 39 -17.33 7.49 -1.05
N LYS A 40 -16.62 7.97 -0.02
CA LYS A 40 -15.19 8.23 -0.12
C LYS A 40 -14.39 6.93 -0.24
N LEU A 41 -13.29 7.01 -0.94
CA LEU A 41 -12.22 6.02 -0.82
C LEU A 41 -11.47 6.31 0.47
N VAL A 42 -11.38 5.34 1.35
CA VAL A 42 -10.56 5.39 2.56
C VAL A 42 -9.19 4.79 2.24
N ILE A 43 -8.15 5.58 2.39
CA ILE A 43 -6.76 5.12 2.34
C ILE A 43 -6.30 5.01 3.79
N ASN A 44 -6.20 3.79 4.27
CA ASN A 44 -5.78 3.51 5.63
C ASN A 44 -4.25 3.33 5.64
N LEU A 45 -3.54 4.26 6.28
CA LEU A 45 -2.08 4.28 6.43
C LEU A 45 -1.68 4.06 7.89
N SER A 46 -2.44 3.27 8.63
CA SER A 46 -2.06 2.90 9.99
C SER A 46 -0.74 2.13 10.01
N ASP A 47 0.04 2.31 11.06
CA ASP A 47 1.29 1.59 11.27
C ASP A 47 1.07 0.15 11.75
N ASP A 48 -0.12 -0.16 12.26
CA ASP A 48 -0.49 -1.48 12.78
C ASP A 48 -1.86 -1.92 12.25
N TYR A 49 -1.88 -3.07 11.59
CA TYR A 49 -3.09 -3.75 11.10
C TYR A 49 -3.35 -5.07 11.79
N SER A 50 -2.61 -5.40 12.85
CA SER A 50 -2.81 -6.65 13.58
C SER A 50 -4.26 -6.78 14.09
N TYR A 51 -4.72 -7.99 14.28
CA TYR A 51 -6.07 -8.24 14.79
C TYR A 51 -6.31 -7.50 16.12
N ASN A 52 -7.42 -6.78 16.21
CA ASN A 52 -7.79 -5.86 17.30
C ASN A 52 -7.03 -4.52 17.35
N SER A 53 -6.17 -4.18 16.39
CA SER A 53 -5.60 -2.84 16.29
C SER A 53 -6.63 -1.80 15.79
N GLU A 54 -6.37 -0.52 16.06
CA GLU A 54 -7.21 0.56 15.52
C GLU A 54 -7.18 0.58 13.99
N GLY A 55 -6.04 0.30 13.36
CA GLY A 55 -5.91 0.20 11.90
C GLY A 55 -6.77 -0.90 11.30
N TYR A 56 -6.81 -2.08 11.93
CA TYR A 56 -7.72 -3.15 11.53
C TYR A 56 -9.18 -2.73 11.60
N TYR A 57 -9.58 -2.12 12.73
CA TYR A 57 -10.96 -1.67 12.92
C TYR A 57 -11.34 -0.52 11.98
N CYS A 58 -10.41 0.35 11.57
CA CYS A 58 -10.68 1.37 10.57
C CYS A 58 -11.09 0.76 9.23
N SER A 59 -10.37 -0.26 8.75
CA SER A 59 -10.72 -0.96 7.51
C SER A 59 -12.06 -1.68 7.62
N LEU A 60 -12.31 -2.37 8.74
CA LEU A 60 -13.58 -3.05 9.01
C LEU A 60 -14.75 -2.07 9.04
N LEU A 61 -14.58 -0.94 9.73
CA LEU A 61 -15.61 0.08 9.87
C LEU A 61 -15.90 0.76 8.53
N ALA A 62 -14.88 1.04 7.71
CA ALA A 62 -15.06 1.59 6.37
C ALA A 62 -15.91 0.66 5.49
N GLN A 63 -15.61 -0.65 5.50
CA GLN A 63 -16.42 -1.64 4.76
C GLN A 63 -17.86 -1.69 5.25
N THR A 64 -18.08 -1.69 6.56
CA THR A 64 -19.46 -1.70 7.14
C THR A 64 -20.24 -0.42 6.81
N ARG A 65 -19.56 0.70 6.62
CA ARG A 65 -20.14 1.98 6.16
C ARG A 65 -20.37 2.03 4.64
N GLY A 66 -20.03 0.96 3.91
CA GLY A 66 -20.16 0.90 2.46
C GLY A 66 -19.13 1.76 1.71
N GLN A 67 -18.07 2.16 2.38
CA GLN A 67 -16.93 2.87 1.77
C GLN A 67 -15.97 1.86 1.13
N LYS A 68 -15.28 2.27 0.06
CA LYS A 68 -14.12 1.53 -0.41
C LYS A 68 -12.94 1.85 0.50
N VAL A 69 -12.15 0.84 0.84
CA VAL A 69 -10.96 1.00 1.69
C VAL A 69 -9.80 0.21 1.15
N ILE A 70 -8.60 0.75 1.29
CA ILE A 70 -7.34 0.06 1.02
C ILE A 70 -6.36 0.29 2.19
N PRO A 71 -5.80 -0.82 2.75
CA PRO A 71 -6.19 -2.20 2.51
C PRO A 71 -7.58 -2.51 3.10
N ASP A 72 -8.31 -3.43 2.50
CA ASP A 72 -9.50 -4.01 3.10
C ASP A 72 -9.15 -5.14 4.08
N VAL A 73 -10.14 -5.61 4.84
CA VAL A 73 -9.93 -6.64 5.87
C VAL A 73 -9.48 -7.97 5.28
N ASP A 74 -9.94 -8.33 4.08
CA ASP A 74 -9.53 -9.57 3.43
C ASP A 74 -8.05 -9.53 3.05
N ILE A 75 -7.56 -8.39 2.57
CA ILE A 75 -6.14 -8.18 2.26
C ILE A 75 -5.30 -8.18 3.53
N ILE A 76 -5.76 -7.53 4.60
CA ILE A 76 -5.06 -7.56 5.90
C ILE A 76 -4.90 -9.01 6.37
N ASN A 77 -5.97 -9.79 6.40
CA ASN A 77 -5.94 -11.18 6.84
C ASN A 77 -5.04 -12.07 5.96
N LYS A 78 -5.05 -11.85 4.63
CA LYS A 78 -4.16 -12.57 3.70
C LYS A 78 -2.69 -12.30 3.96
N LEU A 79 -2.33 -11.05 4.27
CA LEU A 79 -0.95 -10.68 4.56
C LEU A 79 -0.50 -11.24 5.91
N GLU A 80 -1.37 -11.24 6.93
CA GLU A 80 -1.07 -11.85 8.23
C GLU A 80 -0.88 -13.37 8.15
N THR A 81 -1.70 -14.06 7.37
CA THR A 81 -1.60 -15.53 7.22
C THR A 81 -0.45 -15.97 6.31
N GLY A 82 0.22 -15.03 5.62
CA GLY A 82 1.37 -15.32 4.77
C GLY A 82 1.05 -16.23 3.57
N THR A 83 -0.21 -16.26 3.12
CA THR A 83 -0.61 -17.00 1.91
C THR A 83 0.02 -16.35 0.68
N GLY A 84 1.22 -16.81 0.32
CA GLY A 84 2.06 -16.19 -0.70
C GLY A 84 1.48 -16.26 -2.10
N VAL A 85 1.52 -15.14 -2.80
CA VAL A 85 1.37 -15.08 -4.26
C VAL A 85 2.64 -15.63 -4.90
N ARG A 86 2.47 -16.45 -5.93
CA ARG A 86 3.59 -16.94 -6.73
C ARG A 86 3.69 -16.13 -8.02
N MET A 87 4.88 -15.62 -8.28
CA MET A 87 5.19 -15.03 -9.58
C MET A 87 5.18 -16.11 -10.66
N ASP A 88 4.65 -15.79 -11.82
CA ASP A 88 4.80 -16.64 -13.01
C ASP A 88 6.26 -16.67 -13.51
N ARG A 89 6.55 -17.55 -14.46
CA ARG A 89 7.91 -17.71 -15.01
C ARG A 89 8.46 -16.42 -15.63
N SER A 90 7.58 -15.59 -16.22
CA SER A 90 7.98 -14.32 -16.85
C SER A 90 8.44 -13.30 -15.82
N LEU A 91 7.68 -13.15 -14.72
CA LEU A 91 8.04 -12.25 -13.61
C LEU A 91 9.27 -12.75 -12.84
N GLN A 92 9.40 -14.07 -12.66
CA GLN A 92 10.59 -14.68 -12.05
C GLN A 92 11.85 -14.39 -12.88
N ALA A 93 11.77 -14.57 -14.20
CA ALA A 93 12.87 -14.27 -15.10
C ALA A 93 13.27 -12.78 -15.08
N LEU A 94 12.28 -11.90 -15.07
CA LEU A 94 12.50 -10.45 -14.97
C LEU A 94 13.18 -10.06 -13.65
N CYS A 95 12.74 -10.62 -12.54
CA CYS A 95 13.33 -10.40 -11.23
C CYS A 95 14.79 -10.88 -11.21
N TYR A 96 15.06 -12.10 -11.71
CA TYR A 96 16.40 -12.67 -11.78
C TYR A 96 17.34 -11.82 -12.64
N GLN A 97 16.92 -11.42 -13.84
CA GLN A 97 17.72 -10.56 -14.72
C GLN A 97 18.06 -9.21 -14.05
N TRP A 98 17.10 -8.63 -13.34
CA TRP A 98 17.32 -7.38 -12.61
C TRP A 98 18.35 -7.55 -11.49
N ILE A 99 18.25 -8.63 -10.69
CA ILE A 99 19.18 -8.98 -9.61
C ILE A 99 20.60 -9.16 -10.16
N GLN A 100 20.76 -9.91 -11.26
CA GLN A 100 22.06 -10.13 -11.89
C GLN A 100 22.66 -8.81 -12.43
N LYS A 101 21.85 -8.00 -13.11
CA LYS A 101 22.28 -6.71 -13.66
C LYS A 101 22.75 -5.73 -12.59
N ASN A 102 22.12 -5.75 -11.41
CA ASN A 102 22.43 -4.83 -10.30
C ASN A 102 23.43 -5.44 -9.29
N ASN A 103 23.97 -6.63 -9.55
CA ASN A 103 24.95 -7.32 -8.69
C ASN A 103 24.49 -7.43 -7.23
N VAL A 104 23.19 -7.73 -7.00
CA VAL A 104 22.67 -7.95 -5.66
C VAL A 104 23.29 -9.22 -5.08
N LYS A 105 23.97 -9.10 -3.93
CA LYS A 105 24.72 -10.19 -3.30
C LYS A 105 24.02 -10.79 -2.09
N ASP A 106 23.03 -10.10 -1.55
CA ASP A 106 22.28 -10.54 -0.39
C ASP A 106 21.34 -11.70 -0.77
N ASP A 107 21.15 -12.65 0.13
CA ASP A 107 20.24 -13.78 -0.08
C ASP A 107 18.79 -13.34 -0.19
N ILE A 108 18.42 -12.27 0.52
CA ILE A 108 17.12 -11.64 0.50
C ILE A 108 17.27 -10.18 0.12
N TRP A 109 16.51 -9.75 -0.86
CA TRP A 109 16.44 -8.35 -1.28
C TRP A 109 15.03 -7.80 -1.08
N TYR A 110 14.90 -6.53 -0.68
CA TYR A 110 13.63 -5.93 -0.35
C TYR A 110 13.20 -4.93 -1.41
N LEU A 111 11.97 -5.11 -1.91
CA LEU A 111 11.29 -4.18 -2.81
C LEU A 111 10.18 -3.45 -2.04
N ASN A 112 10.27 -2.12 -1.98
CA ASN A 112 9.20 -1.29 -1.45
C ASN A 112 8.23 -0.92 -2.57
N ILE A 113 6.93 -1.10 -2.31
CA ILE A 113 5.86 -0.85 -3.27
C ILE A 113 4.92 0.23 -2.74
N TYR A 114 4.63 1.19 -3.59
CA TYR A 114 3.84 2.39 -3.32
C TYR A 114 2.67 2.43 -4.29
N PHE A 115 1.45 2.06 -3.87
CA PHE A 115 0.28 1.96 -4.76
C PHE A 115 0.57 1.24 -6.09
N GLY A 116 1.27 0.13 -6.03
CA GLY A 116 1.64 -0.66 -7.22
C GLY A 116 2.79 -0.09 -8.05
N LYS A 117 3.50 0.92 -7.55
CA LYS A 117 4.71 1.48 -8.14
C LYS A 117 5.92 1.15 -7.27
N CYS A 118 7.10 1.20 -7.86
CA CYS A 118 8.37 1.08 -7.14
C CYS A 118 9.40 2.06 -7.70
N ARG A 119 10.47 2.30 -6.95
CA ARG A 119 11.57 3.19 -7.37
C ARG A 119 12.53 2.50 -8.34
N GLU A 120 12.58 1.19 -8.29
CA GLU A 120 13.50 0.34 -9.03
C GLU A 120 13.05 0.18 -10.49
N LYS A 121 13.76 0.87 -11.39
CA LYS A 121 13.51 0.78 -12.83
C LYS A 121 13.67 -0.66 -13.32
N GLY A 122 12.63 -1.16 -13.99
CA GLY A 122 12.58 -2.51 -14.53
C GLY A 122 11.80 -3.50 -13.67
N LEU A 123 11.39 -3.13 -12.45
CA LEU A 123 10.55 -3.97 -11.58
C LEU A 123 9.08 -3.52 -11.50
N GLU A 124 8.67 -2.57 -12.32
CA GLU A 124 7.32 -1.97 -12.31
C GLU A 124 6.23 -3.03 -12.54
N ARG A 125 6.52 -4.05 -13.35
CA ARG A 125 5.58 -5.16 -13.59
C ARG A 125 5.37 -6.02 -12.35
N ILE A 126 6.43 -6.23 -11.56
CA ILE A 126 6.36 -6.96 -10.29
C ILE A 126 5.59 -6.13 -9.26
N ALA A 127 5.89 -4.85 -9.13
CA ALA A 127 5.18 -3.96 -8.22
C ALA A 127 3.67 -3.92 -8.51
N ARG A 128 3.29 -3.81 -9.80
CA ARG A 128 1.90 -3.86 -10.24
C ARG A 128 1.25 -5.20 -9.91
N PHE A 129 1.91 -6.30 -10.23
CA PHE A 129 1.41 -7.66 -9.96
C PHE A 129 1.14 -7.86 -8.46
N ILE A 130 2.04 -7.40 -7.59
CA ILE A 130 1.84 -7.48 -6.13
C ILE A 130 0.62 -6.67 -5.72
N PHE A 131 0.50 -5.43 -6.19
CA PHE A 131 -0.62 -4.55 -5.84
C PHE A 131 -1.98 -5.07 -6.35
N GLU A 132 -2.02 -5.69 -7.52
CA GLU A 132 -3.24 -6.31 -8.05
C GLU A 132 -3.73 -7.48 -7.18
N ASN A 133 -2.80 -8.19 -6.53
CA ASN A 133 -3.13 -9.30 -5.62
C ASN A 133 -3.33 -8.86 -4.17
N TYR A 134 -2.64 -7.80 -3.77
CA TYR A 134 -2.68 -7.19 -2.44
C TYR A 134 -2.81 -5.67 -2.55
N PRO A 135 -4.01 -5.15 -2.82
CA PRO A 135 -4.25 -3.70 -2.84
C PRO A 135 -3.97 -3.08 -1.48
N CYS A 136 -2.77 -2.54 -1.32
CA CYS A 136 -2.33 -1.87 -0.12
C CYS A 136 -1.45 -0.66 -0.48
N PRO A 137 -1.58 0.47 0.22
CA PRO A 137 -0.84 1.69 -0.09
C PRO A 137 0.67 1.52 -0.06
N LEU A 138 1.18 0.84 0.94
CA LEU A 138 2.60 0.64 1.20
C LEU A 138 2.88 -0.81 1.57
N LEU A 139 3.75 -1.44 0.80
CA LEU A 139 4.18 -2.82 1.03
C LEU A 139 5.70 -2.93 0.95
N ARG A 140 6.26 -3.82 1.73
CA ARG A 140 7.63 -4.32 1.60
C ARG A 140 7.59 -5.79 1.22
N VAL A 141 8.22 -6.12 0.11
CA VAL A 141 8.31 -7.49 -0.41
C VAL A 141 9.73 -7.99 -0.25
N ALA A 142 9.90 -9.09 0.45
CA ALA A 142 11.17 -9.81 0.52
C ALA A 142 11.24 -10.78 -0.67
N LEU A 143 12.25 -10.62 -1.49
CA LEU A 143 12.53 -11.43 -2.66
C LEU A 143 13.77 -12.28 -2.41
N ASN A 144 13.65 -13.60 -2.53
CA ASN A 144 14.79 -14.49 -2.49
C ASN A 144 15.60 -14.34 -3.79
N THR A 145 16.90 -14.06 -3.66
CA THR A 145 17.79 -13.78 -4.81
C THR A 145 18.35 -15.03 -5.48
N HIS A 146 18.12 -16.22 -4.92
CA HIS A 146 18.51 -17.49 -5.51
C HIS A 146 17.69 -17.86 -6.76
N PRO A 147 18.14 -18.86 -7.60
CA PRO A 147 17.59 -19.10 -8.95
C PRO A 147 16.09 -19.34 -9.08
N ARG A 148 15.39 -19.50 -8.00
CA ARG A 148 13.92 -19.64 -8.00
C ARG A 148 13.18 -18.37 -7.66
N ASN A 149 13.86 -17.24 -7.49
CA ASN A 149 13.34 -15.89 -7.21
C ASN A 149 11.89 -15.87 -6.79
N GLN A 150 11.62 -16.36 -5.59
CA GLN A 150 10.29 -16.42 -5.04
C GLN A 150 10.08 -15.26 -4.07
N ILE A 151 8.85 -14.83 -3.97
CA ILE A 151 8.45 -13.95 -2.89
C ILE A 151 8.56 -14.72 -1.58
N GLU A 152 9.44 -14.26 -0.71
CA GLU A 152 9.65 -14.85 0.62
C GLU A 152 8.57 -14.37 1.58
N SER A 153 8.30 -13.07 1.60
CA SER A 153 7.23 -12.47 2.38
C SER A 153 6.74 -11.16 1.78
N ILE A 154 5.51 -10.80 2.11
CA ILE A 154 4.92 -9.49 1.84
C ILE A 154 4.45 -8.93 3.18
N GLN A 155 4.86 -7.71 3.51
CA GLN A 155 4.55 -7.08 4.78
C GLN A 155 4.07 -5.65 4.54
N PHE A 156 3.26 -5.14 5.47
CA PHE A 156 2.96 -3.71 5.53
C PHE A 156 4.23 -2.92 5.77
N LEU A 157 4.36 -1.79 5.10
CA LEU A 157 5.43 -0.83 5.31
C LEU A 157 4.85 0.42 5.98
N PRO A 158 5.15 0.67 7.25
CA PRO A 158 4.69 1.87 7.95
C PRO A 158 5.23 3.16 7.30
N LEU A 159 4.40 4.20 7.25
CA LEU A 159 4.75 5.49 6.64
C LEU A 159 5.96 6.14 7.31
N ASN A 160 6.06 6.03 8.64
CA ASN A 160 7.16 6.57 9.46
C ASN A 160 8.51 5.83 9.25
N ARG A 161 8.53 4.73 8.51
CA ARG A 161 9.75 4.00 8.15
C ARG A 161 10.36 4.44 6.83
N LEU A 162 9.68 5.32 6.08
CA LEU A 162 10.18 5.85 4.83
C LEU A 162 11.23 6.93 5.08
N ASN A 163 12.34 6.88 4.35
CA ASN A 163 13.28 7.99 4.29
C ASN A 163 12.73 9.15 3.43
N ASP A 164 13.43 10.29 3.41
CA ASP A 164 12.94 11.49 2.72
C ASP A 164 12.68 11.27 1.22
N GLU A 165 13.55 10.57 0.51
CA GLU A 165 13.37 10.26 -0.91
C GLU A 165 12.18 9.30 -1.16
N GLU A 166 11.99 8.35 -0.26
CA GLU A 166 10.86 7.42 -0.30
C GLU A 166 9.55 8.13 -0.01
N GLN A 167 9.56 9.08 0.92
CA GLN A 167 8.39 9.91 1.23
C GLN A 167 8.00 10.78 0.02
N ASP A 168 8.96 11.39 -0.67
CA ASP A 168 8.70 12.16 -1.88
C ASP A 168 8.12 11.28 -3.00
N PHE A 169 8.66 10.08 -3.18
CA PHE A 169 8.13 9.11 -4.14
C PHE A 169 6.71 8.66 -3.78
N PHE A 170 6.46 8.37 -2.50
CA PHE A 170 5.14 8.02 -1.98
C PHE A 170 4.14 9.14 -2.25
N ALA A 171 4.49 10.38 -1.93
CA ALA A 171 3.63 11.54 -2.12
C ALA A 171 3.20 11.71 -3.58
N ASN A 172 4.16 11.64 -4.52
CA ASN A 172 3.86 11.69 -5.95
C ASN A 172 2.98 10.54 -6.42
N THR A 173 3.20 9.34 -5.87
CA THR A 173 2.42 8.15 -6.24
C THR A 173 1.00 8.24 -5.70
N LEU A 174 0.84 8.72 -4.48
CA LEU A 174 -0.47 8.95 -3.85
C LEU A 174 -1.29 9.98 -4.65
N ASP A 175 -0.67 11.10 -5.05
CA ASP A 175 -1.34 12.12 -5.84
C ASP A 175 -1.87 11.57 -7.17
N ASN A 176 -1.02 10.86 -7.91
CA ASN A 176 -1.42 10.19 -9.14
C ASN A 176 -2.53 9.16 -8.91
N PHE A 177 -2.47 8.40 -7.83
CA PHE A 177 -3.51 7.41 -7.49
C PHE A 177 -4.84 8.12 -7.19
N CYS A 178 -4.83 9.18 -6.40
CA CYS A 178 -6.02 9.97 -6.09
C CYS A 178 -6.63 10.63 -7.33
N LEU A 179 -5.81 11.17 -8.24
CA LEU A 179 -6.27 11.74 -9.50
C LEU A 179 -6.98 10.71 -10.37
N LEU A 180 -6.42 9.51 -10.51
CA LEU A 180 -7.04 8.42 -11.27
C LEU A 180 -8.38 7.98 -10.65
N TYR A 181 -8.47 7.98 -9.34
CA TYR A 181 -9.69 7.57 -8.63
C TYR A 181 -10.80 8.63 -8.69
N THR A 182 -10.44 9.91 -8.75
CA THR A 182 -11.39 11.05 -8.77
C THR A 182 -11.78 11.47 -10.18
N SER A 183 -11.07 11.01 -11.21
CA SER A 183 -11.41 11.30 -12.60
C SER A 183 -12.74 10.63 -12.97
N PRO A 184 -13.70 11.34 -13.59
CA PRO A 184 -14.92 10.73 -14.09
C PRO A 184 -14.54 9.66 -15.12
N SER A 185 -15.06 8.44 -14.95
CA SER A 185 -14.90 7.37 -15.95
C SER A 185 -15.32 7.88 -17.32
N PRO A 186 -14.52 7.74 -18.37
CA PRO A 186 -14.98 8.07 -19.72
C PRO A 186 -16.20 7.20 -20.04
N ARG A 187 -17.30 7.86 -20.40
CA ARG A 187 -18.55 7.20 -20.84
C ARG A 187 -18.35 6.59 -22.22
#